data_3de31bd4c9b54ca1ca9276ee69593ce7
#
_entry.id   3de31bd4c9b54ca1ca9276ee69593ce7
#
_cell.length_a   1.000
_cell.length_b   1.000
_cell.length_c   1.000
_cell.angle_alpha   90.00
_cell.angle_beta   90.00
_cell.angle_gamma   90.00
#
_symmetry.space_group_name_H-M   'P 1'
#
loop_
_entity.id
_entity.type
_entity.pdbx_description
1 polymer ?
#
loop_
_entity_poly.entity_id
_entity_poly.type
_entity_poly.pdbx_seq_one_letter_code
_entity_poly.pdbx_strand_id
1 'polypeptide(L)'
;MNDVAVSAVLTGQFERSWRMLEEAVESFSAEEWRTGEVDYLTPARLSYHILETAEFYSGETRENFPWGHRFGCDWEGADREELPTQADVLAYLADMRSRVEAWLGEVDLS
;
A
#
# COMPACT_ATOMS: atom_id res chain seq x y z
N MET A 1 -23.77 15.76 -6.93
CA MET A 1 -22.38 16.09 -6.55
C MET A 1 -21.54 16.05 -7.81
N ASN A 2 -20.72 17.04 -8.06
CA ASN A 2 -19.88 17.07 -9.24
C ASN A 2 -18.59 16.28 -9.02
N ASP A 3 -17.84 16.03 -10.10
CA ASP A 3 -16.62 15.21 -10.04
C ASP A 3 -15.58 15.78 -9.09
N VAL A 4 -15.46 17.11 -9.02
CA VAL A 4 -14.50 17.77 -8.11
C VAL A 4 -14.85 17.47 -6.65
N ALA A 5 -16.13 17.56 -6.29
CA ALA A 5 -16.59 17.31 -4.93
C ALA A 5 -16.42 15.84 -4.56
N VAL A 6 -16.73 14.91 -5.47
CA VAL A 6 -16.53 13.47 -5.24
C VAL A 6 -15.05 13.14 -5.07
N SER A 7 -14.21 13.70 -5.94
CA SER A 7 -12.75 13.50 -5.84
C SER A 7 -12.19 14.01 -4.51
N ALA A 8 -12.67 15.17 -4.04
CA ALA A 8 -12.23 15.71 -2.74
C ALA A 8 -12.62 14.82 -1.58
N VAL A 9 -13.83 14.26 -1.60
CA VAL A 9 -14.29 13.32 -0.55
C VAL A 9 -13.43 12.06 -0.55
N LEU A 10 -13.18 11.49 -1.72
CA LEU A 10 -12.37 10.28 -1.84
C LEU A 10 -10.93 10.53 -1.39
N THR A 11 -10.34 11.64 -1.79
CA THR A 11 -8.99 12.03 -1.38
C THR A 11 -8.90 12.12 0.14
N GLY A 12 -9.89 12.74 0.78
CA GLY A 12 -9.93 12.84 2.24
C GLY A 12 -10.03 11.49 2.93
N GLN A 13 -10.80 10.57 2.38
CA GLN A 13 -10.94 9.22 2.93
C GLN A 13 -9.65 8.42 2.77
N PHE A 14 -9.01 8.50 1.60
CA PHE A 14 -7.72 7.85 1.37
C PHE A 14 -6.65 8.41 2.31
N GLU A 15 -6.62 9.73 2.51
CA GLU A 15 -5.67 10.37 3.41
C GLU A 15 -5.78 9.82 4.84
N ARG A 16 -7.00 9.64 5.34
CA ARG A 16 -7.23 9.04 6.65
C ARG A 16 -6.76 7.59 6.71
N SER A 17 -7.03 6.83 5.64
CA SER A 17 -6.61 5.43 5.55
C SER A 17 -5.09 5.30 5.50
N TRP A 18 -4.41 6.14 4.72
CA TRP A 18 -2.95 6.17 4.66
C TRP A 18 -2.34 6.49 6.02
N ARG A 19 -2.92 7.44 6.74
CA ARG A 19 -2.45 7.81 8.07
C ARG A 19 -2.60 6.66 9.06
N MET A 20 -3.73 5.97 9.01
CA MET A 20 -3.98 4.80 9.85
C MET A 20 -2.98 3.68 9.55
N LEU A 21 -2.70 3.43 8.29
CA LEU A 21 -1.71 2.42 7.90
C LEU A 21 -0.31 2.81 8.35
N GLU A 22 0.07 4.08 8.18
CA GLU A 22 1.36 4.60 8.62
C GLU A 22 1.53 4.40 10.14
N GLU A 23 0.52 4.78 10.92
CA GLU A 23 0.55 4.63 12.38
C GLU A 23 0.64 3.16 12.76
N ALA A 24 -0.09 2.29 12.07
CA ALA A 24 -0.05 0.86 12.34
C ALA A 24 1.35 0.29 12.06
N VAL A 25 1.95 0.65 10.93
CA VAL A 25 3.31 0.19 10.58
C VAL A 25 4.32 0.64 11.64
N GLU A 26 4.22 1.89 12.07
CA GLU A 26 5.13 2.46 13.08
C GLU A 26 4.93 1.84 14.46
N SER A 27 3.76 1.29 14.75
CA SER A 27 3.43 0.76 16.07
C SER A 27 4.09 -0.59 16.39
N PHE A 28 4.51 -1.33 15.37
CA PHE A 28 5.12 -2.65 15.58
C PHE A 28 6.60 -2.52 15.93
N SER A 29 7.08 -3.40 16.84
CA SER A 29 8.52 -3.55 17.03
C SER A 29 9.12 -4.29 15.83
N ALA A 30 10.43 -4.23 15.67
CA ALA A 30 11.12 -4.94 14.59
C ALA A 30 10.83 -6.45 14.65
N GLU A 31 10.71 -7.00 15.85
CA GLU A 31 10.37 -8.42 16.05
C GLU A 31 8.94 -8.71 15.64
N GLU A 32 7.99 -7.92 16.13
CA GLU A 32 6.56 -8.10 15.82
C GLU A 32 6.28 -7.94 14.33
N TRP A 33 7.05 -7.10 13.65
CA TRP A 33 6.86 -6.77 12.25
C TRP A 33 6.85 -7.99 11.33
N ARG A 34 7.66 -9.00 11.66
CA ARG A 34 7.80 -10.21 10.84
C ARG A 34 7.23 -11.46 11.49
N THR A 35 6.48 -11.33 12.57
CA THR A 35 5.96 -12.49 13.32
C THR A 35 4.44 -12.52 13.29
N GLY A 36 3.88 -13.63 13.72
CA GLY A 36 2.44 -13.84 13.80
C GLY A 36 2.13 -15.33 13.70
N GLU A 37 1.04 -15.77 14.33
CA GLU A 37 0.60 -17.16 14.30
C GLU A 37 0.07 -17.54 12.91
N VAL A 38 -0.59 -16.59 12.25
CA VAL A 38 -1.10 -16.80 10.90
C VAL A 38 -0.20 -16.07 9.92
N ASP A 39 0.44 -16.81 9.03
CA ASP A 39 1.44 -16.26 8.12
C ASP A 39 0.91 -15.09 7.28
N TYR A 40 -0.29 -15.22 6.74
CA TYR A 40 -0.91 -14.15 5.93
C TYR A 40 -1.15 -12.87 6.69
N LEU A 41 -1.23 -12.94 8.02
CA LEU A 41 -1.49 -11.78 8.87
C LEU A 41 -0.21 -11.19 9.47
N THR A 42 0.96 -11.67 9.04
CA THR A 42 2.24 -11.05 9.41
C THR A 42 2.21 -9.59 8.97
N PRO A 43 2.48 -8.62 9.86
CA PRO A 43 2.39 -7.21 9.50
C PRO A 43 3.16 -6.81 8.25
N ALA A 44 4.39 -7.29 8.10
CA ALA A 44 5.21 -7.00 6.92
C ALA A 44 4.55 -7.50 5.63
N ARG A 45 4.03 -8.71 5.65
CA ARG A 45 3.39 -9.34 4.49
C ARG A 45 2.12 -8.63 4.11
N LEU A 46 1.26 -8.38 5.08
CA LEU A 46 -0.03 -7.75 4.85
C LEU A 46 0.12 -6.31 4.36
N SER A 47 1.02 -5.55 4.98
CA SER A 47 1.29 -4.17 4.58
C SER A 47 1.82 -4.08 3.15
N TYR A 48 2.74 -4.97 2.78
CA TYR A 48 3.25 -5.04 1.42
C TYR A 48 2.13 -5.34 0.43
N HIS A 49 1.28 -6.31 0.75
CA HIS A 49 0.14 -6.66 -0.10
C HIS A 49 -0.80 -5.47 -0.32
N ILE A 50 -1.13 -4.74 0.74
CA ILE A 50 -2.02 -3.57 0.65
C ILE A 50 -1.42 -2.53 -0.30
N LEU A 51 -0.14 -2.22 -0.15
CA LEU A 51 0.51 -1.19 -0.96
C LEU A 51 0.69 -1.62 -2.42
N GLU A 52 1.04 -2.88 -2.65
CA GLU A 52 1.17 -3.38 -4.01
C GLU A 52 -0.17 -3.43 -4.73
N THR A 53 -1.23 -3.73 -4.01
CA THR A 53 -2.59 -3.68 -4.53
C THR A 53 -2.97 -2.24 -4.94
N ALA A 54 -2.59 -1.26 -4.12
CA ALA A 54 -2.81 0.15 -4.46
C ALA A 54 -2.05 0.54 -5.73
N GLU A 55 -0.83 0.09 -5.88
CA GLU A 55 -0.05 0.34 -7.08
C GLU A 55 -0.71 -0.29 -8.30
N PHE A 56 -1.14 -1.53 -8.18
CA PHE A 56 -1.81 -2.26 -9.26
C PHE A 56 -3.05 -1.52 -9.76
N TYR A 57 -3.94 -1.13 -8.84
CA TYR A 57 -5.20 -0.49 -9.22
C TYR A 57 -5.05 0.95 -9.68
N SER A 58 -4.04 1.67 -9.25
CA SER A 58 -3.79 3.05 -9.67
C SER A 58 -2.92 3.15 -10.93
N GLY A 59 -2.43 2.04 -11.45
CA GLY A 59 -1.61 1.99 -12.65
C GLY A 59 -2.42 2.07 -13.93
N GLU A 60 -1.77 2.48 -15.03
CA GLU A 60 -2.40 2.57 -16.34
C GLU A 60 -2.61 1.19 -16.97
N THR A 61 -1.70 0.26 -16.71
CA THR A 61 -1.71 -1.08 -17.30
C THR A 61 -1.79 -2.11 -16.20
N ARG A 62 -2.85 -2.92 -16.22
CA ARG A 62 -3.05 -4.01 -15.25
C ARG A 62 -2.58 -5.35 -15.76
N GLU A 63 -2.57 -5.51 -17.09
CA GLU A 63 -2.03 -6.73 -17.71
C GLU A 63 -0.52 -6.76 -17.51
N ASN A 64 0.00 -7.93 -17.15
CA ASN A 64 1.42 -8.14 -16.96
C ASN A 64 2.04 -7.25 -15.87
N PHE A 65 1.25 -6.90 -14.84
CA PHE A 65 1.78 -6.16 -13.71
C PHE A 65 2.93 -6.95 -13.07
N PRO A 66 4.09 -6.32 -12.88
CA PRO A 66 5.27 -7.05 -12.36
C PRO A 66 5.22 -7.20 -10.84
N TRP A 67 4.36 -8.11 -10.37
CA TRP A 67 4.21 -8.36 -8.94
C TRP A 67 5.56 -8.63 -8.28
N GLY A 68 5.82 -7.99 -7.15
CA GLY A 68 7.06 -8.14 -6.41
C GLY A 68 8.20 -7.24 -6.86
N HIS A 69 7.99 -6.39 -7.87
CA HIS A 69 9.07 -5.59 -8.46
C HIS A 69 9.73 -4.61 -7.46
N ARG A 70 8.95 -4.10 -6.51
CA ARG A 70 9.44 -3.05 -5.60
C ARG A 70 10.57 -3.55 -4.70
N PHE A 71 10.41 -4.75 -4.14
CA PHE A 71 11.38 -5.29 -3.16
C PHE A 71 12.06 -6.56 -3.63
N GLY A 72 11.78 -7.00 -4.85
CA GLY A 72 12.39 -8.19 -5.41
C GLY A 72 11.87 -9.50 -4.82
N CYS A 73 10.72 -9.48 -4.17
CA CYS A 73 10.10 -10.68 -3.62
C CYS A 73 8.59 -10.57 -3.69
N ASP A 74 7.93 -11.72 -3.79
CA ASP A 74 6.48 -11.82 -3.83
C ASP A 74 5.92 -11.74 -2.40
N TRP A 75 4.94 -10.86 -2.19
CA TRP A 75 4.34 -10.69 -0.86
C TRP A 75 3.77 -12.00 -0.31
N GLU A 76 3.27 -12.87 -1.18
CA GLU A 76 2.62 -14.12 -0.78
C GLU A 76 3.62 -15.25 -0.53
N GLY A 77 4.59 -15.42 -1.42
CA GLY A 77 5.51 -16.55 -1.42
C GLY A 77 6.85 -16.32 -0.74
N ALA A 78 7.20 -15.08 -0.41
CA ALA A 78 8.48 -14.78 0.22
C ALA A 78 8.58 -15.31 1.64
N ASP A 79 9.76 -15.74 2.04
CA ASP A 79 10.03 -16.06 3.45
C ASP A 79 9.95 -14.77 4.28
N ARG A 80 9.62 -14.90 5.55
CA ARG A 80 9.43 -13.73 6.43
C ARG A 80 10.67 -12.83 6.49
N GLU A 81 11.86 -13.39 6.44
CA GLU A 81 13.11 -12.63 6.47
C GLU A 81 13.34 -11.82 5.19
N GLU A 82 12.73 -12.22 4.08
CA GLU A 82 12.84 -11.53 2.79
C GLU A 82 11.87 -10.36 2.66
N LEU A 83 10.86 -10.29 3.51
CA LEU A 83 9.86 -9.23 3.45
C LEU A 83 10.48 -7.87 3.78
N PRO A 84 9.92 -6.78 3.23
CA PRO A 84 10.50 -5.44 3.43
C PRO A 84 10.49 -5.02 4.90
N THR A 85 11.40 -4.12 5.25
CA THR A 85 11.46 -3.53 6.58
C THR A 85 10.33 -2.51 6.75
N GLN A 86 10.08 -2.10 7.99
CA GLN A 86 9.14 -1.01 8.25
C GLN A 86 9.51 0.26 7.50
N ALA A 87 10.80 0.62 7.47
CA ALA A 87 11.28 1.79 6.74
C ALA A 87 11.00 1.67 5.24
N ASP A 88 11.23 0.48 4.66
CA ASP A 88 10.94 0.22 3.25
C ASP A 88 9.46 0.39 2.95
N VAL A 89 8.60 -0.13 3.82
CA VAL A 89 7.15 -0.05 3.66
C VAL A 89 6.67 1.39 3.81
N LEU A 90 7.23 2.14 4.75
CA LEU A 90 6.85 3.55 4.93
C LEU A 90 7.24 4.39 3.70
N ALA A 91 8.38 4.11 3.07
CA ALA A 91 8.76 4.78 1.83
C ALA A 91 7.80 4.42 0.68
N TYR A 92 7.43 3.15 0.58
CA TYR A 92 6.46 2.70 -0.43
C TYR A 92 5.09 3.35 -0.19
N LEU A 93 4.66 3.43 1.06
CA LEU A 93 3.41 4.09 1.43
C LEU A 93 3.40 5.55 0.98
N ALA A 94 4.50 6.28 1.20
CA ALA A 94 4.61 7.68 0.78
C ALA A 94 4.49 7.81 -0.74
N ASP A 95 5.13 6.92 -1.50
CA ASP A 95 5.03 6.91 -2.96
C ASP A 95 3.61 6.62 -3.43
N MET A 96 2.97 5.63 -2.81
CA MET A 96 1.61 5.23 -3.22
C MET A 96 0.58 6.29 -2.82
N ARG A 97 0.77 6.94 -1.69
CA ARG A 97 -0.06 8.06 -1.25
C ARG A 97 -0.07 9.17 -2.30
N SER A 98 1.10 9.58 -2.76
CA SER A 98 1.24 10.59 -3.79
C SER A 98 0.64 10.15 -5.12
N ARG A 99 0.87 8.89 -5.50
CA ARG A 99 0.39 8.34 -6.76
C ARG A 99 -1.13 8.22 -6.79
N VAL A 100 -1.73 7.72 -5.72
CA VAL A 100 -3.20 7.58 -5.64
C VAL A 100 -3.86 8.95 -5.61
N GLU A 101 -3.28 9.91 -4.92
CA GLU A 101 -3.78 11.29 -4.88
C GLU A 101 -3.79 11.90 -6.29
N ALA A 102 -2.71 11.74 -7.04
CA ALA A 102 -2.63 12.20 -8.43
C ALA A 102 -3.66 11.49 -9.31
N TRP A 103 -3.78 10.17 -9.16
CA TRP A 103 -4.74 9.36 -9.90
C TRP A 103 -6.19 9.81 -9.65
N LEU A 104 -6.54 10.09 -8.39
CA LEU A 104 -7.88 10.56 -8.04
C LEU A 104 -8.17 11.92 -8.66
N GLY A 105 -7.14 12.76 -8.83
CA GLY A 105 -7.28 14.05 -9.48
C GLY A 105 -7.48 13.96 -10.99
N GLU A 106 -7.09 12.86 -11.61
CA GLU A 106 -7.16 12.63 -13.05
C GLU A 106 -8.36 11.79 -13.47
N VAL A 107 -8.92 11.04 -12.54
CA VAL A 107 -9.98 10.07 -12.83
C VAL A 107 -11.27 10.80 -13.22
N ASP A 108 -11.92 10.30 -14.29
CA ASP A 108 -13.23 10.79 -14.74
C ASP A 108 -14.31 10.04 -13.95
N LEU A 109 -15.00 10.78 -13.09
CA LEU A 109 -16.05 10.25 -12.22
C LEU A 109 -17.46 10.53 -12.72
N SER A 110 -17.58 11.13 -13.90
CA SER A 110 -18.88 11.46 -14.48
C SER A 110 -19.58 10.24 -15.13
#